data_a0cafb2bf1906f0dd02d2205464af8ff
#
_entry.id   a0cafb2bf1906f0dd02d2205464af8ff
#
_cell.length_a   1.000
_cell.length_b   1.000
_cell.length_c   1.000
_cell.angle_alpha   90.00
_cell.angle_beta   90.00
_cell.angle_gamma   90.00
#
_symmetry.space_group_name_H-M   'P 1'
#
loop_
_entity.id
_entity.type
_entity.pdbx_description
1 polymer ?
#
loop_
_entity_poly.entity_id
_entity_poly.type
_entity_poly.pdbx_seq_one_letter_code
_entity_poly.pdbx_strand_id
1 'polypeptide(L)'
;MKTSIFVALLSVACVIPALAQADIHTVDFKNFTYEPSCARETPIKVRVRNGEYSRDAADDQLYFNVLAVEYGDVNGDGRDEAVVLTNCNGGGTGQFTEGFVYTMKAGKASLLARVPGGDRADGGLRSIKVDGGLLVVESNDPDKAAGACCPEGIVIQKYRVGSGGKLTESGSAIKRELYPRERIAFTKGANGKTWTVTIKPDDRKRYVLGARAGQTMSISFTGGGDVDLRLLEEDNAEVTQASHKLDAALKKSGDYTIELSNFSGKPVTIRVTVRIR
;
A
#
# COMPACT_ATOMS: atom_id res chain seq x y z
N MET A 1 42.83 -60.07 -49.25
CA MET A 1 42.31 -58.71 -49.39
C MET A 1 41.01 -58.69 -48.58
N LYS A 2 41.05 -57.92 -47.42
CA LYS A 2 39.88 -57.73 -46.56
C LYS A 2 39.40 -56.32 -46.78
N THR A 3 38.21 -56.19 -47.37
CA THR A 3 37.57 -54.88 -47.66
C THR A 3 36.76 -54.45 -46.42
N SER A 4 37.17 -53.40 -45.72
CA SER A 4 36.42 -52.83 -44.61
C SER A 4 35.46 -51.77 -45.16
N ILE A 5 34.18 -51.99 -44.92
CA ILE A 5 33.09 -51.02 -45.23
C ILE A 5 32.91 -50.12 -44.04
N PHE A 6 33.22 -48.83 -44.19
CA PHE A 6 32.91 -47.78 -43.21
C PHE A 6 31.45 -47.32 -43.43
N VAL A 7 30.58 -47.58 -42.46
CA VAL A 7 29.24 -47.02 -42.44
C VAL A 7 29.30 -45.67 -41.69
N ALA A 8 29.13 -44.58 -42.40
CA ALA A 8 29.01 -43.22 -41.79
C ALA A 8 27.57 -43.03 -41.30
N LEU A 9 27.34 -42.97 -39.99
CA LEU A 9 26.09 -42.56 -39.40
C LEU A 9 25.96 -41.02 -39.51
N LEU A 10 25.01 -40.57 -40.33
CA LEU A 10 24.60 -39.18 -40.43
C LEU A 10 23.58 -38.90 -39.32
N SER A 11 24.00 -38.20 -38.23
CA SER A 11 23.11 -37.72 -37.19
C SER A 11 22.39 -36.46 -37.66
N VAL A 12 21.11 -36.57 -38.02
CA VAL A 12 20.25 -35.41 -38.28
C VAL A 12 19.89 -34.75 -36.94
N ALA A 13 20.50 -33.63 -36.64
CA ALA A 13 20.10 -32.78 -35.50
C ALA A 13 18.76 -32.11 -35.86
N CYS A 14 17.65 -32.60 -35.29
CA CYS A 14 16.37 -31.90 -35.33
C CYS A 14 16.47 -30.59 -34.54
N VAL A 15 16.65 -29.49 -35.25
CA VAL A 15 16.50 -28.16 -34.65
C VAL A 15 15.01 -27.90 -34.48
N ILE A 16 14.49 -28.16 -33.28
CA ILE A 16 13.13 -27.78 -32.90
C ILE A 16 13.16 -26.25 -32.76
N PRO A 17 12.39 -25.47 -33.57
CA PRO A 17 12.29 -24.06 -33.37
C PRO A 17 11.72 -23.82 -31.97
N ALA A 18 12.46 -23.18 -31.09
CA ALA A 18 11.93 -22.67 -29.84
C ALA A 18 10.83 -21.65 -30.22
N LEU A 19 9.57 -22.03 -30.10
CA LEU A 19 8.47 -21.10 -30.22
C LEU A 19 8.73 -20.02 -29.17
N ALA A 20 9.01 -18.81 -29.64
CA ALA A 20 9.15 -17.64 -28.77
C ALA A 20 7.88 -17.57 -27.92
N GLN A 21 8.03 -17.91 -26.65
CA GLN A 21 6.91 -17.92 -25.74
C GLN A 21 6.54 -16.47 -25.46
N ALA A 22 5.25 -16.14 -25.58
CA ALA A 22 4.76 -14.78 -25.35
C ALA A 22 5.13 -14.33 -23.93
N ASP A 23 5.71 -13.12 -23.85
CA ASP A 23 6.19 -12.50 -22.64
C ASP A 23 5.04 -11.76 -21.96
N ILE A 24 4.91 -11.92 -20.63
CA ILE A 24 3.88 -11.26 -19.82
C ILE A 24 4.02 -9.73 -19.87
N HIS A 25 5.22 -9.19 -20.09
CA HIS A 25 5.49 -7.76 -20.23
C HIS A 25 4.84 -7.15 -21.49
N THR A 26 4.44 -7.97 -22.46
CA THR A 26 3.74 -7.50 -23.67
C THR A 26 2.23 -7.32 -23.46
N VAL A 27 1.71 -7.72 -22.31
CA VAL A 27 0.29 -7.60 -21.98
C VAL A 27 0.00 -6.22 -21.42
N ASP A 28 -0.93 -5.50 -22.05
CA ASP A 28 -1.38 -4.20 -21.55
C ASP A 28 -2.44 -4.37 -20.46
N PHE A 29 -2.00 -4.46 -19.22
CA PHE A 29 -2.87 -4.58 -18.04
C PHE A 29 -3.69 -3.32 -17.76
N LYS A 30 -3.38 -2.17 -18.37
CA LYS A 30 -4.23 -0.97 -18.31
C LYS A 30 -5.37 -0.99 -19.34
N ASN A 31 -5.32 -1.90 -20.32
CA ASN A 31 -6.38 -2.13 -21.30
C ASN A 31 -6.82 -3.60 -21.29
N PHE A 32 -7.09 -4.14 -20.11
CA PHE A 32 -7.31 -5.57 -19.85
C PHE A 32 -8.74 -5.82 -19.30
N THR A 33 -9.14 -7.10 -19.21
CA THR A 33 -10.42 -7.50 -18.59
C THR A 33 -10.12 -8.23 -17.30
N TYR A 34 -10.65 -7.69 -16.20
CA TYR A 34 -10.56 -8.25 -14.87
C TYR A 34 -11.88 -8.90 -14.44
N GLU A 35 -11.81 -9.74 -13.41
CA GLU A 35 -12.98 -10.29 -12.72
C GLU A 35 -12.86 -10.02 -11.21
N PRO A 36 -12.98 -8.76 -10.76
CA PRO A 36 -12.89 -8.41 -9.34
C PRO A 36 -14.12 -8.91 -8.56
N SER A 37 -13.92 -9.16 -7.26
CA SER A 37 -15.02 -9.42 -6.33
C SER A 37 -15.77 -8.13 -5.97
N CYS A 38 -15.06 -7.02 -5.79
CA CYS A 38 -15.62 -5.74 -5.39
C CYS A 38 -16.57 -5.85 -4.18
N ALA A 39 -16.22 -6.67 -3.18
CA ALA A 39 -17.05 -7.01 -2.03
C ALA A 39 -18.41 -7.65 -2.40
N ARG A 40 -18.54 -8.26 -3.56
CA ARG A 40 -19.72 -9.01 -4.01
C ARG A 40 -19.46 -10.52 -3.90
N GLU A 41 -20.51 -11.31 -3.72
CA GLU A 41 -20.41 -12.78 -3.69
C GLU A 41 -19.91 -13.37 -5.03
N THR A 42 -20.34 -12.78 -6.13
CA THR A 42 -19.95 -13.23 -7.49
C THR A 42 -19.07 -12.17 -8.15
N PRO A 43 -17.86 -12.54 -8.63
CA PRO A 43 -17.00 -11.66 -9.40
C PRO A 43 -17.71 -11.12 -10.66
N ILE A 44 -17.41 -9.90 -11.02
CA ILE A 44 -17.98 -9.22 -12.18
C ILE A 44 -16.93 -8.96 -13.24
N LYS A 45 -17.30 -9.01 -14.52
CA LYS A 45 -16.36 -8.70 -15.61
C LYS A 45 -16.25 -7.19 -15.80
N VAL A 46 -15.02 -6.69 -15.72
CA VAL A 46 -14.69 -5.27 -15.88
C VAL A 46 -13.62 -5.12 -16.96
N ARG A 47 -13.94 -4.42 -18.05
CA ARG A 47 -12.97 -4.08 -19.10
C ARG A 47 -12.43 -2.67 -18.85
N VAL A 48 -11.20 -2.56 -18.37
CA VAL A 48 -10.54 -1.26 -18.16
C VAL A 48 -10.03 -0.66 -19.48
N ARG A 49 -9.97 0.68 -19.49
CA ARG A 49 -9.31 1.48 -20.53
C ARG A 49 -8.40 2.49 -19.83
N ASN A 50 -7.13 2.52 -20.19
CA ASN A 50 -6.11 3.32 -19.51
C ASN A 50 -6.05 3.09 -17.99
N GLY A 51 -6.38 1.87 -17.55
CA GLY A 51 -6.38 1.48 -16.13
C GLY A 51 -7.66 1.79 -15.38
N GLU A 52 -8.69 2.32 -16.03
CA GLU A 52 -9.92 2.76 -15.38
C GLU A 52 -11.17 2.15 -16.01
N TYR A 53 -12.17 1.94 -15.17
CA TYR A 53 -13.53 1.60 -15.58
C TYR A 53 -14.50 2.33 -14.67
N SER A 54 -15.55 2.91 -15.26
CA SER A 54 -16.64 3.50 -14.50
C SER A 54 -17.98 3.10 -15.11
N ARG A 55 -18.94 2.79 -14.24
CA ARG A 55 -20.36 2.66 -14.53
C ARG A 55 -21.09 3.44 -13.46
N ASP A 56 -21.83 4.45 -13.88
CA ASP A 56 -22.57 5.36 -13.00
C ASP A 56 -24.05 5.31 -13.36
N ALA A 57 -24.70 4.19 -13.00
CA ALA A 57 -26.15 4.04 -13.08
C ALA A 57 -26.73 4.24 -11.67
N ALA A 58 -27.91 4.82 -11.57
CA ALA A 58 -28.51 5.25 -10.29
C ALA A 58 -28.50 4.18 -9.19
N ASP A 59 -28.69 2.90 -9.56
CA ASP A 59 -28.75 1.78 -8.61
C ASP A 59 -27.59 0.79 -8.77
N ASP A 60 -26.59 1.07 -9.65
CA ASP A 60 -25.47 0.15 -9.91
C ASP A 60 -24.22 0.93 -10.29
N GLN A 61 -23.70 1.64 -9.32
CA GLN A 61 -22.42 2.35 -9.45
C GLN A 61 -21.26 1.38 -9.31
N LEU A 62 -20.25 1.53 -10.17
CA LEU A 62 -19.02 0.77 -10.10
C LEU A 62 -17.86 1.58 -10.68
N TYR A 63 -16.86 1.78 -9.86
CA TYR A 63 -15.57 2.37 -10.22
C TYR A 63 -14.48 1.36 -9.96
N PHE A 64 -13.64 1.10 -10.97
CA PHE A 64 -12.52 0.16 -10.85
C PHE A 64 -11.25 0.76 -11.44
N ASN A 65 -10.15 0.69 -10.70
CA ASN A 65 -8.87 1.27 -11.09
C ASN A 65 -7.74 0.26 -10.93
N VAL A 66 -6.83 0.23 -11.91
CA VAL A 66 -5.53 -0.43 -11.81
C VAL A 66 -4.56 0.55 -11.14
N LEU A 67 -4.13 0.24 -9.92
CA LEU A 67 -3.25 1.10 -9.12
C LEU A 67 -1.77 0.88 -9.44
N ALA A 68 -1.37 -0.39 -9.61
CA ALA A 68 0.02 -0.75 -9.90
C ALA A 68 0.09 -2.05 -10.69
N VAL A 69 1.17 -2.21 -11.48
CA VAL A 69 1.55 -3.46 -12.14
C VAL A 69 3.04 -3.66 -11.87
N GLU A 70 3.38 -4.79 -11.25
CA GLU A 70 4.74 -5.21 -10.94
C GLU A 70 5.01 -6.54 -11.66
N TYR A 71 6.27 -6.86 -11.92
CA TYR A 71 6.66 -8.08 -12.62
C TYR A 71 7.76 -8.81 -11.87
N GLY A 72 7.76 -10.14 -11.98
CA GLY A 72 8.82 -11.01 -11.48
C GLY A 72 8.37 -12.46 -11.33
N ASP A 73 9.32 -13.36 -11.27
CA ASP A 73 9.09 -14.80 -11.10
C ASP A 73 8.68 -15.07 -9.64
N VAL A 74 7.37 -15.14 -9.38
CA VAL A 74 6.82 -15.39 -8.05
C VAL A 74 6.46 -16.86 -7.82
N ASN A 75 6.41 -17.67 -8.88
CA ASN A 75 6.08 -19.10 -8.82
C ASN A 75 7.29 -20.01 -8.93
N GLY A 76 8.48 -19.49 -9.28
CA GLY A 76 9.74 -20.22 -9.37
C GLY A 76 9.91 -21.02 -10.65
N ASP A 77 9.18 -20.70 -11.73
CA ASP A 77 9.28 -21.41 -13.01
C ASP A 77 10.32 -20.80 -13.98
N GLY A 78 10.99 -19.73 -13.56
CA GLY A 78 11.99 -19.02 -14.35
C GLY A 78 11.41 -17.99 -15.32
N ARG A 79 10.14 -17.63 -15.19
CA ARG A 79 9.45 -16.61 -15.99
C ARG A 79 8.75 -15.62 -15.07
N ASP A 80 8.67 -14.40 -15.53
CA ASP A 80 7.96 -13.38 -14.78
C ASP A 80 6.44 -13.59 -14.86
N GLU A 81 5.78 -13.37 -13.74
CA GLU A 81 4.37 -13.08 -13.61
C GLU A 81 4.13 -11.58 -13.57
N ALA A 82 2.90 -11.18 -13.95
CA ALA A 82 2.40 -9.83 -13.67
C ALA A 82 1.57 -9.84 -12.38
N VAL A 83 1.92 -8.96 -11.47
CA VAL A 83 1.21 -8.74 -10.21
C VAL A 83 0.50 -7.40 -10.26
N VAL A 84 -0.82 -7.42 -10.24
CA VAL A 84 -1.64 -6.23 -10.46
C VAL A 84 -2.39 -5.89 -9.17
N LEU A 85 -2.20 -4.68 -8.66
CA LEU A 85 -2.99 -4.12 -7.56
C LEU A 85 -4.13 -3.28 -8.13
N THR A 86 -5.33 -3.50 -7.62
CA THR A 86 -6.53 -2.80 -8.07
C THR A 86 -7.33 -2.24 -6.90
N ASN A 87 -8.17 -1.26 -7.22
CA ASN A 87 -9.17 -0.72 -6.31
C ASN A 87 -10.54 -0.75 -6.97
N CYS A 88 -11.55 -1.07 -6.19
CA CYS A 88 -12.94 -1.11 -6.60
C CYS A 88 -13.82 -0.37 -5.61
N ASN A 89 -14.77 0.43 -6.15
CA ASN A 89 -15.79 1.12 -5.38
C ASN A 89 -17.17 0.88 -6.03
N GLY A 90 -18.11 0.36 -5.26
CA GLY A 90 -19.48 0.06 -5.71
C GLY A 90 -20.46 1.18 -5.46
N GLY A 91 -20.00 2.44 -5.37
CA GLY A 91 -20.75 3.60 -4.89
C GLY A 91 -20.59 3.79 -3.38
N GLY A 92 -20.76 5.01 -2.89
CA GLY A 92 -20.56 5.34 -1.48
C GLY A 92 -19.09 5.48 -1.08
N THR A 93 -18.76 5.18 0.19
CA THR A 93 -17.44 5.45 0.77
C THR A 93 -16.50 4.24 0.82
N GLY A 94 -16.96 3.04 0.47
CA GLY A 94 -16.14 1.82 0.46
C GLY A 94 -15.05 1.86 -0.62
N GLN A 95 -13.84 1.38 -0.29
CA GLN A 95 -12.69 1.31 -1.20
C GLN A 95 -12.06 -0.07 -1.06
N PHE A 96 -12.48 -1.01 -1.90
CA PHE A 96 -12.02 -2.40 -1.83
C PHE A 96 -10.82 -2.61 -2.74
N THR A 97 -9.74 -3.08 -2.19
CA THR A 97 -8.52 -3.42 -2.94
C THR A 97 -8.37 -4.93 -3.08
N GLU A 98 -7.94 -5.37 -4.25
CA GLU A 98 -7.60 -6.77 -4.58
C GLU A 98 -6.30 -6.82 -5.37
N GLY A 99 -5.57 -7.93 -5.23
CA GLY A 99 -4.41 -8.23 -6.05
C GLY A 99 -4.68 -9.41 -6.99
N PHE A 100 -4.10 -9.35 -8.19
CA PHE A 100 -4.18 -10.41 -9.19
C PHE A 100 -2.78 -10.79 -9.65
N VAL A 101 -2.48 -12.09 -9.70
CA VAL A 101 -1.24 -12.62 -10.27
C VAL A 101 -1.59 -13.32 -11.57
N TYR A 102 -1.01 -12.84 -12.68
CA TYR A 102 -1.20 -13.43 -14.01
C TYR A 102 0.09 -14.08 -14.50
N THR A 103 -0.03 -15.25 -15.09
CA THR A 103 1.04 -15.96 -15.80
C THR A 103 0.69 -16.15 -17.27
N MET A 104 1.68 -16.44 -18.10
CA MET A 104 1.43 -16.77 -19.53
C MET A 104 1.09 -18.23 -19.69
N LYS A 105 -0.11 -18.54 -20.24
CA LYS A 105 -0.52 -19.89 -20.67
C LYS A 105 -0.98 -19.86 -22.13
N ALA A 106 -0.39 -20.71 -22.96
CA ALA A 106 -0.72 -20.81 -24.38
C ALA A 106 -0.77 -19.44 -25.10
N GLY A 107 0.20 -18.56 -24.81
CA GLY A 107 0.31 -17.24 -25.43
C GLY A 107 -0.67 -16.18 -24.91
N LYS A 108 -1.38 -16.43 -23.81
CA LYS A 108 -2.34 -15.50 -23.21
C LYS A 108 -2.10 -15.34 -21.73
N ALA A 109 -2.31 -14.13 -21.21
CA ALA A 109 -2.33 -13.89 -19.77
C ALA A 109 -3.50 -14.66 -19.14
N SER A 110 -3.21 -15.46 -18.14
CA SER A 110 -4.15 -16.30 -17.40
C SER A 110 -4.01 -16.03 -15.91
N LEU A 111 -5.11 -15.86 -15.22
CA LEU A 111 -5.11 -15.66 -13.78
C LEU A 111 -4.50 -16.90 -13.11
N LEU A 112 -3.42 -16.69 -12.35
CA LEU A 112 -2.75 -17.70 -11.55
C LEU A 112 -3.27 -17.68 -10.10
N ALA A 113 -3.28 -16.49 -9.47
CA ALA A 113 -3.70 -16.33 -8.09
C ALA A 113 -4.44 -15.01 -7.87
N ARG A 114 -5.24 -14.97 -6.79
CA ARG A 114 -5.80 -13.72 -6.22
C ARG A 114 -5.15 -13.46 -4.88
N VAL A 115 -4.80 -12.20 -4.63
CA VAL A 115 -4.37 -11.74 -3.32
C VAL A 115 -5.59 -11.09 -2.68
N PRO A 116 -6.16 -11.71 -1.64
CA PRO A 116 -7.31 -11.14 -0.97
C PRO A 116 -6.93 -9.80 -0.34
N GLY A 117 -7.80 -8.84 -0.48
CA GLY A 117 -7.68 -7.53 0.18
C GLY A 117 -8.92 -7.25 1.02
N GLY A 118 -9.23 -5.99 1.19
CA GLY A 118 -10.36 -5.54 1.99
C GLY A 118 -10.70 -4.09 1.71
N ASP A 119 -11.61 -3.55 2.53
CA ASP A 119 -11.93 -2.13 2.52
C ASP A 119 -10.87 -1.38 3.34
N ARG A 120 -10.46 -0.23 2.92
CA ARG A 120 -9.59 0.75 3.61
C ARG A 120 -8.91 0.22 4.88
N ALA A 121 -9.43 0.56 6.07
CA ALA A 121 -8.86 0.13 7.35
C ALA A 121 -9.02 -1.37 7.64
N ASP A 122 -9.94 -2.06 6.98
CA ASP A 122 -10.22 -3.49 7.14
C ASP A 122 -9.47 -4.33 6.09
N GLY A 123 -8.17 -4.44 6.25
CA GLY A 123 -7.30 -5.27 5.42
C GLY A 123 -7.06 -4.74 4.00
N GLY A 124 -7.43 -3.49 3.69
CA GLY A 124 -7.20 -2.90 2.37
C GLY A 124 -5.73 -2.94 1.97
N LEU A 125 -5.44 -3.44 0.76
CA LEU A 125 -4.09 -3.55 0.22
C LEU A 125 -3.52 -2.17 -0.10
N ARG A 126 -2.27 -1.94 0.31
CA ARG A 126 -1.52 -0.70 0.07
C ARG A 126 -0.51 -0.84 -1.04
N SER A 127 0.17 -1.97 -1.06
CA SER A 127 1.12 -2.30 -2.13
C SER A 127 1.28 -3.80 -2.28
N ILE A 128 1.62 -4.21 -3.49
CA ILE A 128 2.07 -5.56 -3.80
C ILE A 128 3.35 -5.43 -4.60
N LYS A 129 4.40 -6.15 -4.22
CA LYS A 129 5.71 -6.13 -4.88
C LYS A 129 6.26 -7.53 -5.03
N VAL A 130 7.18 -7.69 -5.98
CA VAL A 130 7.98 -8.90 -6.11
C VAL A 130 9.38 -8.64 -5.57
N ASP A 131 9.81 -9.45 -4.61
CA ASP A 131 11.12 -9.35 -3.98
C ASP A 131 11.72 -10.75 -3.73
N GLY A 132 12.82 -11.07 -4.44
CA GLY A 132 13.52 -12.34 -4.29
C GLY A 132 12.64 -13.57 -4.57
N GLY A 133 11.75 -13.52 -5.56
CA GLY A 133 10.84 -14.61 -5.90
C GLY A 133 9.67 -14.77 -4.92
N LEU A 134 9.44 -13.79 -4.07
CA LEU A 134 8.32 -13.74 -3.15
C LEU A 134 7.38 -12.57 -3.48
N LEU A 135 6.10 -12.80 -3.28
CA LEU A 135 5.11 -11.75 -3.30
C LEU A 135 5.10 -11.06 -1.93
N VAL A 136 5.42 -9.77 -1.89
CA VAL A 136 5.41 -8.95 -0.67
C VAL A 136 4.17 -8.09 -0.68
N VAL A 137 3.26 -8.36 0.24
CA VAL A 137 1.97 -7.70 0.36
C VAL A 137 1.96 -6.80 1.57
N GLU A 138 1.68 -5.51 1.38
CA GLU A 138 1.41 -4.56 2.46
C GLU A 138 -0.09 -4.26 2.49
N SER A 139 -0.72 -4.46 3.63
CA SER A 139 -2.13 -4.17 3.87
C SER A 139 -2.32 -3.35 5.14
N ASN A 140 -3.47 -2.70 5.28
CA ASN A 140 -3.85 -2.07 6.53
C ASN A 140 -4.14 -3.13 7.61
N ASP A 141 -3.67 -2.89 8.84
CA ASP A 141 -3.90 -3.79 9.97
C ASP A 141 -5.32 -3.54 10.55
N PRO A 142 -6.26 -4.50 10.40
CA PRO A 142 -7.62 -4.32 10.92
C PRO A 142 -7.67 -4.20 12.45
N ASP A 143 -6.67 -4.76 13.15
CA ASP A 143 -6.55 -4.65 14.62
C ASP A 143 -6.13 -3.24 15.07
N LYS A 144 -5.67 -2.40 14.14
CA LYS A 144 -5.19 -1.03 14.39
C LYS A 144 -5.88 -0.04 13.47
N ALA A 145 -7.16 0.21 13.70
CA ALA A 145 -7.95 1.18 12.96
C ALA A 145 -8.66 2.14 13.90
N ALA A 146 -8.63 3.43 13.58
CA ALA A 146 -9.45 4.45 14.24
C ALA A 146 -10.78 4.60 13.49
N GLY A 147 -11.54 3.50 13.38
CA GLY A 147 -12.76 3.39 12.60
C GLY A 147 -12.51 2.91 11.17
N ALA A 148 -13.60 2.62 10.43
CA ALA A 148 -13.56 2.01 9.10
C ALA A 148 -12.81 2.82 8.02
N CYS A 149 -12.70 4.15 8.19
CA CYS A 149 -12.00 5.03 7.23
C CYS A 149 -10.49 5.06 7.43
N CYS A 150 -10.02 4.74 8.69
CA CYS A 150 -8.81 5.39 9.17
C CYS A 150 -7.83 4.37 9.74
N PRO A 151 -7.01 3.74 8.85
CA PRO A 151 -6.00 2.78 9.28
C PRO A 151 -4.92 3.48 10.12
N GLU A 152 -4.47 2.81 11.18
CA GLU A 152 -3.40 3.26 12.07
C GLU A 152 -2.19 2.32 12.03
N GLY A 153 -2.35 1.13 11.47
CA GLY A 153 -1.31 0.11 11.35
C GLY A 153 -1.25 -0.51 9.97
N ILE A 154 -0.11 -1.13 9.69
CA ILE A 154 0.13 -1.92 8.48
C ILE A 154 0.66 -3.30 8.85
N VAL A 155 0.30 -4.27 8.01
CA VAL A 155 0.83 -5.63 8.02
C VAL A 155 1.58 -5.85 6.72
N ILE A 156 2.83 -6.33 6.81
CA ILE A 156 3.63 -6.75 5.67
C ILE A 156 3.79 -8.26 5.75
N GLN A 157 3.21 -8.99 4.80
CA GLN A 157 3.30 -10.44 4.71
C GLN A 157 3.94 -10.84 3.39
N LYS A 158 4.86 -11.82 3.45
CA LYS A 158 5.45 -12.43 2.26
C LYS A 158 4.74 -13.74 1.94
N TYR A 159 4.57 -14.02 0.64
CA TYR A 159 3.95 -15.26 0.16
C TYR A 159 4.81 -15.91 -0.93
N ARG A 160 4.80 -17.24 -0.95
CA ARG A 160 5.15 -18.03 -2.13
C ARG A 160 3.90 -18.30 -2.93
N VAL A 161 3.99 -18.18 -4.24
CA VAL A 161 2.91 -18.52 -5.16
C VAL A 161 3.22 -19.90 -5.75
N GLY A 162 2.41 -20.90 -5.47
CA GLY A 162 2.56 -22.21 -6.07
C GLY A 162 2.11 -22.23 -7.53
N SER A 163 2.57 -23.20 -8.33
CA SER A 163 2.21 -23.36 -9.74
C SER A 163 0.70 -23.50 -10.01
N GLY A 164 -0.06 -23.92 -8.99
CA GLY A 164 -1.53 -23.95 -8.98
C GLY A 164 -2.19 -22.68 -8.44
N GLY A 165 -1.44 -21.61 -8.18
CA GLY A 165 -1.97 -20.33 -7.69
C GLY A 165 -2.23 -20.28 -6.18
N LYS A 166 -1.83 -21.31 -5.43
CA LYS A 166 -1.95 -21.30 -3.97
C LYS A 166 -0.95 -20.34 -3.36
N LEU A 167 -1.43 -19.37 -2.59
CA LEU A 167 -0.60 -18.51 -1.75
C LEU A 167 -0.24 -19.24 -0.46
N THR A 168 1.05 -19.26 -0.13
CA THR A 168 1.56 -19.85 1.11
C THR A 168 2.43 -18.80 1.81
N GLU A 169 2.14 -18.50 3.06
CA GLU A 169 2.91 -17.54 3.85
C GLU A 169 4.38 -17.96 3.96
N SER A 170 5.27 -16.98 3.85
CA SER A 170 6.72 -17.14 3.95
C SER A 170 7.27 -16.25 5.05
N GLY A 171 7.51 -16.83 6.21
CA GLY A 171 7.91 -16.12 7.41
C GLY A 171 6.73 -15.47 8.14
N SER A 172 7.04 -14.85 9.27
CA SER A 172 6.05 -14.14 10.08
C SER A 172 5.72 -12.77 9.49
N ALA A 173 4.46 -12.36 9.63
CA ALA A 173 4.03 -11.01 9.29
C ALA A 173 4.75 -9.95 10.13
N ILE A 174 5.09 -8.83 9.51
CA ILE A 174 5.66 -7.67 10.19
C ILE A 174 4.54 -6.64 10.38
N LYS A 175 4.19 -6.36 11.65
CA LYS A 175 3.22 -5.30 11.99
C LYS A 175 3.95 -4.01 12.33
N ARG A 176 3.48 -2.87 11.83
CA ARG A 176 4.04 -1.54 12.09
C ARG A 176 2.91 -0.52 12.27
N GLU A 177 3.22 0.56 12.99
CA GLU A 177 2.37 1.76 12.95
C GLU A 177 2.46 2.42 11.57
N LEU A 178 1.33 2.84 11.03
CA LEU A 178 1.28 3.58 9.77
C LEU A 178 1.86 4.98 9.94
N TYR A 179 1.59 5.60 11.09
CA TYR A 179 2.08 6.93 11.48
C TYR A 179 2.89 6.84 12.77
N PRO A 180 4.18 6.45 12.69
CA PRO A 180 5.01 6.27 13.87
C PRO A 180 5.20 7.60 14.61
N ARG A 181 5.30 7.50 15.94
CA ARG A 181 5.48 8.65 16.83
C ARG A 181 6.97 8.93 17.04
N GLU A 182 7.40 10.15 16.77
CA GLU A 182 8.75 10.62 17.02
C GLU A 182 8.79 11.40 18.35
N ARG A 183 9.65 10.99 19.29
CA ARG A 183 9.79 11.72 20.56
C ARG A 183 10.60 13.01 20.39
N ILE A 184 10.02 14.12 20.83
CA ILE A 184 10.71 15.41 20.88
C ILE A 184 11.34 15.60 22.28
N ALA A 185 12.61 15.97 22.29
CA ALA A 185 13.27 16.45 23.50
C ALA A 185 13.65 17.94 23.35
N PHE A 186 13.49 18.70 24.42
CA PHE A 186 14.01 20.06 24.50
C PHE A 186 15.47 20.05 24.96
N THR A 187 16.24 20.99 24.46
CA THR A 187 17.60 21.23 24.99
C THR A 187 17.52 21.61 26.46
N LYS A 188 18.51 21.23 27.28
CA LYS A 188 18.54 21.53 28.71
C LYS A 188 18.34 23.02 28.94
N GLY A 189 17.36 23.38 29.77
CA GLY A 189 16.99 24.77 30.08
C GLY A 189 16.06 25.46 29.09
N ALA A 190 15.77 24.82 27.94
CA ALA A 190 14.78 25.35 26.99
C ALA A 190 13.36 24.88 27.37
N ASN A 191 12.38 25.75 27.09
CA ASN A 191 10.96 25.48 27.27
C ASN A 191 10.23 25.24 25.93
N GLY A 192 10.97 25.04 24.84
CA GLY A 192 10.42 24.80 23.51
C GLY A 192 11.44 24.32 22.49
N LYS A 193 10.95 23.94 21.30
CA LYS A 193 11.73 23.49 20.15
C LYS A 193 11.07 23.96 18.86
N THR A 194 11.90 24.19 17.85
CA THR A 194 11.48 24.47 16.48
C THR A 194 12.17 23.50 15.53
N TRP A 195 11.42 22.93 14.58
CA TRP A 195 11.96 22.06 13.54
C TRP A 195 11.19 22.23 12.23
N THR A 196 11.75 21.73 11.13
CA THR A 196 11.10 21.72 9.82
C THR A 196 10.74 20.29 9.46
N VAL A 197 9.56 20.07 8.87
CA VAL A 197 9.08 18.79 8.42
C VAL A 197 8.38 18.91 7.07
N THR A 198 8.58 17.92 6.20
CA THR A 198 7.82 17.75 4.97
C THR A 198 6.82 16.61 5.14
N ILE A 199 5.54 16.88 4.85
CA ILE A 199 4.43 15.93 4.97
C ILE A 199 3.94 15.65 3.55
N LYS A 200 3.91 14.38 3.15
CA LYS A 200 3.38 13.96 1.83
C LYS A 200 1.87 14.19 1.76
N PRO A 201 1.26 14.19 0.55
CA PRO A 201 -0.20 14.17 0.43
C PRO A 201 -0.80 13.01 1.24
N ASP A 202 -1.90 13.27 1.91
CA ASP A 202 -2.67 12.30 2.70
C ASP A 202 -1.85 11.56 3.78
N ASP A 203 -0.70 12.13 4.18
CA ASP A 203 0.19 11.61 5.21
C ASP A 203 0.04 12.39 6.52
N ARG A 204 0.50 11.78 7.63
CA ARG A 204 0.52 12.37 8.97
C ARG A 204 1.90 12.27 9.58
N LYS A 205 2.23 13.26 10.42
CA LYS A 205 3.43 13.24 11.28
C LYS A 205 3.02 13.39 12.72
N ARG A 206 3.53 12.51 13.57
CA ARG A 206 3.23 12.46 14.99
C ARG A 206 4.47 12.69 15.82
N TYR A 207 4.39 13.64 16.72
CA TYR A 207 5.47 13.97 17.63
C TYR A 207 5.00 13.87 19.08
N VAL A 208 5.76 13.17 19.93
CA VAL A 208 5.42 12.94 21.33
C VAL A 208 6.34 13.74 22.22
N LEU A 209 5.76 14.41 23.23
CA LEU A 209 6.50 15.10 24.28
C LEU A 209 5.77 15.00 25.62
N GLY A 210 6.56 14.86 26.70
CA GLY A 210 6.03 14.85 28.05
C GLY A 210 5.72 16.24 28.55
N ALA A 211 4.59 16.39 29.28
CA ALA A 211 4.21 17.62 29.95
C ALA A 211 3.51 17.32 31.28
N ARG A 212 3.35 18.33 32.14
CA ARG A 212 2.70 18.21 33.46
C ARG A 212 1.34 18.87 33.46
N ALA A 213 0.46 18.38 34.31
CA ALA A 213 -0.81 19.04 34.59
C ALA A 213 -0.56 20.49 35.06
N GLY A 214 -1.42 21.42 34.64
CA GLY A 214 -1.31 22.84 34.93
C GLY A 214 -0.39 23.63 33.98
N GLN A 215 0.38 22.98 33.14
CA GLN A 215 1.17 23.67 32.11
C GLN A 215 0.28 24.07 30.91
N THR A 216 0.76 25.07 30.16
CA THR A 216 0.17 25.45 28.86
C THR A 216 1.11 25.01 27.74
N MET A 217 0.60 24.25 26.77
CA MET A 217 1.31 23.90 25.57
C MET A 217 0.85 24.79 24.42
N SER A 218 1.80 25.54 23.84
CA SER A 218 1.60 26.38 22.66
C SER A 218 2.26 25.71 21.47
N ILE A 219 1.51 25.45 20.40
CA ILE A 219 1.99 24.85 19.15
C ILE A 219 1.61 25.78 18.02
N SER A 220 2.55 26.05 17.14
CA SER A 220 2.29 26.81 15.91
C SER A 220 3.14 26.30 14.78
N PHE A 221 2.70 26.47 13.54
CA PHE A 221 3.54 26.25 12.38
C PHE A 221 3.40 27.38 11.36
N THR A 222 4.44 27.52 10.53
CA THR A 222 4.48 28.42 9.37
C THR A 222 4.87 27.59 8.15
N GLY A 223 4.37 27.99 6.99
CA GLY A 223 4.49 27.29 5.73
C GLY A 223 3.13 27.16 5.05
N GLY A 224 3.12 26.72 3.82
CA GLY A 224 1.89 26.62 3.01
C GLY A 224 1.20 25.27 3.13
N GLY A 225 -0.07 25.24 2.74
CA GLY A 225 -0.85 24.02 2.58
C GLY A 225 -2.02 23.90 3.55
N ASP A 226 -2.87 22.94 3.25
CA ASP A 226 -4.00 22.54 4.09
C ASP A 226 -3.51 21.47 5.07
N VAL A 227 -3.03 21.93 6.23
CA VAL A 227 -2.48 21.09 7.30
C VAL A 227 -3.29 21.28 8.56
N ASP A 228 -3.88 20.18 9.03
CA ASP A 228 -4.51 20.14 10.35
C ASP A 228 -3.49 19.88 11.44
N LEU A 229 -3.66 20.60 12.56
CA LEU A 229 -2.91 20.43 13.78
C LEU A 229 -3.83 19.92 14.89
N ARG A 230 -3.50 18.77 15.48
CA ARG A 230 -4.20 18.21 16.64
C ARG A 230 -3.25 18.00 17.80
N LEU A 231 -3.75 18.19 19.01
CA LEU A 231 -3.10 17.77 20.23
C LEU A 231 -3.92 16.65 20.87
N LEU A 232 -3.28 15.52 21.09
CA LEU A 232 -3.90 14.30 21.61
C LEU A 232 -3.24 13.92 22.95
N GLU A 233 -4.00 13.34 23.89
CA GLU A 233 -3.49 12.67 25.10
C GLU A 233 -2.86 11.31 24.74
N GLU A 234 -2.28 10.62 25.71
CA GLU A 234 -1.60 9.34 25.53
C GLU A 234 -2.54 8.25 24.96
N ASP A 235 -3.82 8.27 25.35
CA ASP A 235 -4.87 7.36 24.88
C ASP A 235 -5.51 7.77 23.53
N ASN A 236 -4.89 8.77 22.83
CA ASN A 236 -5.40 9.40 21.60
C ASN A 236 -6.68 10.23 21.79
N ALA A 237 -7.12 10.50 23.02
CA ALA A 237 -8.20 11.45 23.23
C ALA A 237 -7.79 12.84 22.74
N GLU A 238 -8.63 13.49 21.92
CA GLU A 238 -8.35 14.82 21.41
C GLU A 238 -8.48 15.86 22.51
N VAL A 239 -7.40 16.61 22.74
CA VAL A 239 -7.43 17.79 23.63
C VAL A 239 -8.01 18.97 22.89
N THR A 240 -7.52 19.25 21.68
CA THR A 240 -7.96 20.35 20.82
C THR A 240 -7.34 20.24 19.43
N GLN A 241 -7.93 20.95 18.46
CA GLN A 241 -7.43 21.06 17.09
C GLN A 241 -7.43 22.51 16.60
N ALA A 242 -6.61 22.81 15.61
CA ALA A 242 -6.51 24.11 14.96
C ALA A 242 -5.88 24.01 13.57
N SER A 243 -6.02 25.06 12.75
CA SER A 243 -5.41 25.11 11.42
C SER A 243 -3.92 25.52 11.43
N HIS A 244 -3.48 26.42 12.32
CA HIS A 244 -2.10 26.93 12.30
C HIS A 244 -1.48 27.16 13.68
N LYS A 245 -2.29 27.40 14.69
CA LYS A 245 -1.85 27.70 16.05
C LYS A 245 -2.84 27.18 17.08
N LEU A 246 -2.31 26.64 18.15
CA LEU A 246 -3.05 26.03 19.24
C LEU A 246 -2.37 26.40 20.56
N ASP A 247 -3.16 26.80 21.57
CA ASP A 247 -2.76 26.97 22.94
C ASP A 247 -3.68 26.13 23.83
N ALA A 248 -3.13 25.14 24.56
CA ALA A 248 -3.89 24.22 25.38
C ALA A 248 -3.41 24.21 26.83
N ALA A 249 -4.34 24.42 27.78
CA ALA A 249 -4.09 24.17 29.20
C ALA A 249 -4.18 22.64 29.45
N LEU A 250 -3.11 22.04 29.93
CA LEU A 250 -2.99 20.59 30.11
C LEU A 250 -3.58 20.19 31.46
N LYS A 251 -4.56 19.28 31.44
CA LYS A 251 -5.25 18.81 32.64
C LYS A 251 -4.57 17.62 33.31
N LYS A 252 -3.77 16.87 32.54
CA LYS A 252 -3.07 15.64 33.01
C LYS A 252 -1.56 15.81 32.86
N SER A 253 -0.81 15.06 33.66
CA SER A 253 0.61 14.84 33.42
C SER A 253 0.80 13.57 32.58
N GLY A 254 1.67 13.57 31.59
CA GLY A 254 1.91 12.43 30.73
C GLY A 254 2.46 12.84 29.36
N ASP A 255 2.43 11.91 28.43
CA ASP A 255 2.81 12.13 27.06
C ASP A 255 1.64 12.72 26.26
N TYR A 256 1.95 13.70 25.47
CA TYR A 256 1.03 14.32 24.52
C TYR A 256 1.54 14.13 23.10
N THR A 257 0.64 13.84 22.16
CA THR A 257 0.97 13.69 20.74
C THR A 257 0.52 14.92 19.96
N ILE A 258 1.45 15.56 19.27
CA ILE A 258 1.18 16.56 18.24
C ILE A 258 1.01 15.80 16.93
N GLU A 259 -0.17 15.85 16.33
CA GLU A 259 -0.46 15.27 15.04
C GLU A 259 -0.61 16.39 14.00
N LEU A 260 0.10 16.25 12.88
CA LEU A 260 0.06 17.15 11.72
C LEU A 260 -0.36 16.33 10.50
N SER A 261 -1.51 16.63 9.92
CA SER A 261 -2.09 15.91 8.78
C SER A 261 -2.16 16.81 7.55
N ASN A 262 -1.64 16.36 6.41
CA ASN A 262 -1.67 17.11 5.15
C ASN A 262 -2.80 16.62 4.24
N PHE A 263 -3.77 17.47 3.96
CA PHE A 263 -4.91 17.20 3.06
C PHE A 263 -4.79 17.92 1.69
N SER A 264 -3.66 18.60 1.44
CA SER A 264 -3.45 19.40 0.23
C SER A 264 -3.00 18.53 -0.92
N GLY A 265 -3.39 17.64 -1.50
CA GLY A 265 -2.98 16.83 -2.69
C GLY A 265 -1.53 16.96 -3.19
N LYS A 266 -0.64 17.67 -2.46
CA LYS A 266 0.78 17.89 -2.76
C LYS A 266 1.63 17.86 -1.48
N PRO A 267 2.93 17.55 -1.56
CA PRO A 267 3.83 17.64 -0.40
C PRO A 267 3.89 19.06 0.16
N VAL A 268 3.83 19.18 1.48
CA VAL A 268 3.89 20.47 2.20
C VAL A 268 5.07 20.47 3.15
N THR A 269 5.88 21.52 3.13
CA THR A 269 6.97 21.74 4.08
C THR A 269 6.56 22.87 5.04
N ILE A 270 6.56 22.54 6.33
CA ILE A 270 6.20 23.47 7.40
C ILE A 270 7.30 23.55 8.45
N ARG A 271 7.37 24.71 9.12
CA ARG A 271 8.24 24.94 10.28
C ARG A 271 7.39 24.97 11.53
N VAL A 272 7.53 23.97 12.37
CA VAL A 272 6.75 23.76 13.60
C VAL A 272 7.50 24.32 14.79
N THR A 273 6.80 25.01 15.69
CA THR A 273 7.32 25.49 16.96
C THR A 273 6.41 25.01 18.09
N VAL A 274 6.97 24.39 19.11
CA VAL A 274 6.27 24.02 20.34
C VAL A 274 6.92 24.70 21.54
N ARG A 275 6.10 25.16 22.51
CA ARG A 275 6.52 25.71 23.78
C ARG A 275 5.65 25.15 24.89
N ILE A 276 6.25 24.89 26.06
CA ILE A 276 5.55 24.48 27.28
C ILE A 276 5.93 25.48 28.39
N ARG A 277 4.93 26.02 29.08
CA ARG A 277 5.08 26.98 30.17
C ARG A 277 4.35 26.54 31.41
#